data_8b2acab0b0e72832e431d9c375228a09
#
_entry.id   8b2acab0b0e72832e431d9c375228a09
#
_cell.length_a   1.000
_cell.length_b   1.000
_cell.length_c   1.000
_cell.angle_alpha   90.00
_cell.angle_beta   90.00
_cell.angle_gamma   90.00
#
_symmetry.space_group_name_H-M   'P 1'
#
loop_
_entity.id
_entity.type
_entity.pdbx_description
1 polymer ?
#
loop_
_entity_poly.entity_id
_entity_poly.type
_entity_poly.pdbx_seq_one_letter_code
_entity_poly.pdbx_strand_id
1 'polypeptide(L)'
;MAEKVLIMGESGTGKSTSLRNCDPATTAVVNPVGKPLPFKGSSKFTMLNGETEARKICKWMKEQVASGKKLLVVDDFQYILAVPYMNRIKETGWDKYNDFGANYFEIIQVCEELPADVVVVYLTHLETLESGLTTVKLIGKLLREKITIEGLFTVVLRTGVNEARYYFYTQNSGKDTVKSPIGMFPTYAIENDLNYVVDKVRSYYEIGDHKSEDEMVEADANVAFTDIQKPDASGRRARTARTAKTTAVASTETPPVERRRRSREEVLADNQKKVEEYTEKQQEAVDQIAEGQSEDTVAFDAAAQAMDQVPTPELEKVPRRTRKDRAVVTADQAAEVTPVKVDMNPPAQAEESAPAEGRVRRSRRTRN
;
A
#
# COMPACT_ATOMS: atom_id res chain seq x y z
N MET A 1 18.95 0.92 14.15
CA MET A 1 18.00 0.59 13.07
C MET A 1 17.92 1.77 12.15
N ALA A 2 18.09 1.59 10.86
CA ALA A 2 17.97 2.65 9.85
C ALA A 2 16.51 3.11 9.70
N GLU A 3 16.30 4.40 9.40
CA GLU A 3 14.98 4.93 9.11
C GLU A 3 14.49 4.54 7.70
N LYS A 4 13.19 4.27 7.60
CA LYS A 4 12.53 3.76 6.38
C LYS A 4 11.53 4.76 5.85
N VAL A 5 11.65 5.12 4.58
CA VAL A 5 10.70 5.98 3.87
C VAL A 5 10.12 5.23 2.68
N LEU A 6 8.81 5.27 2.53
CA LEU A 6 8.11 4.71 1.38
C LEU A 6 7.57 5.83 0.50
N ILE A 7 7.85 5.78 -0.80
CA ILE A 7 7.30 6.73 -1.77
C ILE A 7 6.57 5.93 -2.86
N MET A 8 5.26 6.10 -2.93
CA MET A 8 4.43 5.44 -3.92
C MET A 8 3.97 6.40 -5.01
N GLY A 9 3.78 5.90 -6.23
CA GLY A 9 3.31 6.74 -7.32
C GLY A 9 3.07 5.99 -8.61
N GLU A 10 2.30 6.58 -9.51
CA GLU A 10 2.09 6.08 -10.86
C GLU A 10 3.36 6.20 -11.71
N SER A 11 3.36 5.55 -12.87
CA SER A 11 4.44 5.71 -13.84
C SER A 11 4.48 7.16 -14.35
N GLY A 12 5.69 7.73 -14.46
CA GLY A 12 5.88 9.10 -14.97
C GLY A 12 5.60 10.22 -13.96
N THR A 13 5.28 9.92 -12.70
CA THR A 13 4.98 10.93 -11.66
C THR A 13 6.20 11.42 -10.89
N GLY A 14 7.42 11.09 -11.32
CA GLY A 14 8.65 11.65 -10.77
C GLY A 14 9.31 10.84 -9.66
N LYS A 15 8.92 9.58 -9.40
CA LYS A 15 9.59 8.74 -8.38
C LYS A 15 11.11 8.74 -8.51
N SER A 16 11.61 8.14 -9.59
CA SER A 16 13.06 8.05 -9.84
C SER A 16 13.72 9.42 -10.12
N THR A 17 12.96 10.38 -10.68
CA THR A 17 13.46 11.74 -10.93
C THR A 17 13.76 12.51 -9.65
N SER A 18 13.12 12.17 -8.54
CA SER A 18 13.34 12.80 -7.24
C SER A 18 14.77 12.66 -6.70
N LEU A 19 15.52 11.64 -7.18
CA LEU A 19 16.92 11.43 -6.81
C LEU A 19 17.89 12.46 -7.44
N ARG A 20 17.43 13.30 -8.36
CA ARG A 20 18.29 14.21 -9.16
C ARG A 20 19.22 15.10 -8.34
N ASN A 21 18.79 15.48 -7.13
CA ASN A 21 19.51 16.36 -6.22
C ASN A 21 20.25 15.59 -5.10
N CYS A 22 20.15 14.27 -5.04
CA CYS A 22 20.89 13.46 -4.06
C CYS A 22 22.39 13.43 -4.43
N ASP A 23 23.25 13.42 -3.41
CA ASP A 23 24.69 13.29 -3.60
C ASP A 23 25.05 11.84 -3.97
N PRO A 24 25.63 11.58 -5.17
CA PRO A 24 26.09 10.26 -5.56
C PRO A 24 27.18 9.67 -4.65
N ALA A 25 27.96 10.53 -3.97
CA ALA A 25 29.02 10.06 -3.07
C ALA A 25 28.44 9.33 -1.86
N THR A 26 27.31 9.80 -1.33
CA THR A 26 26.67 9.25 -0.12
C THR A 26 25.46 8.36 -0.43
N THR A 27 25.02 8.29 -1.70
CA THR A 27 23.85 7.54 -2.14
C THR A 27 24.21 6.29 -2.91
N ALA A 28 23.49 5.19 -2.68
CA ALA A 28 23.54 3.98 -3.50
C ALA A 28 22.13 3.51 -3.87
N VAL A 29 21.94 2.95 -5.07
CA VAL A 29 20.63 2.64 -5.65
C VAL A 29 20.54 1.18 -6.04
N VAL A 30 19.55 0.47 -5.52
CA VAL A 30 19.11 -0.84 -6.02
C VAL A 30 18.09 -0.60 -7.14
N ASN A 31 18.32 -1.13 -8.33
CA ASN A 31 17.48 -0.95 -9.50
C ASN A 31 17.14 -2.31 -10.12
N PRO A 32 16.08 -2.98 -9.64
CA PRO A 32 15.71 -4.33 -10.08
C PRO A 32 15.42 -4.45 -11.58
N VAL A 33 14.97 -3.37 -12.21
CA VAL A 33 14.65 -3.33 -13.64
C VAL A 33 15.90 -3.10 -14.51
N GLY A 34 16.95 -2.46 -13.96
CA GLY A 34 18.17 -2.13 -14.68
C GLY A 34 18.03 -1.00 -15.70
N LYS A 35 16.95 -0.21 -15.68
CA LYS A 35 16.77 0.95 -16.56
C LYS A 35 17.58 2.15 -16.07
N PRO A 36 18.07 3.03 -16.97
CA PRO A 36 18.78 4.24 -16.55
C PRO A 36 17.85 5.18 -15.77
N LEU A 37 18.40 5.87 -14.75
CA LEU A 37 17.66 6.90 -14.03
C LEU A 37 17.35 8.10 -14.97
N PRO A 38 16.18 8.75 -14.85
CA PRO A 38 15.66 9.68 -15.85
C PRO A 38 16.19 11.12 -15.70
N PHE A 39 17.49 11.30 -15.35
CA PHE A 39 18.11 12.63 -15.21
C PHE A 39 19.60 12.59 -15.57
N LYS A 40 20.16 13.79 -15.86
CA LYS A 40 21.58 13.94 -16.18
C LYS A 40 22.47 13.67 -14.96
N GLY A 41 23.60 12.97 -15.18
CA GLY A 41 24.54 12.63 -14.11
C GLY A 41 24.18 11.35 -13.34
N SER A 42 23.13 10.67 -13.73
CA SER A 42 22.70 9.40 -13.13
C SER A 42 23.78 8.30 -13.11
N SER A 43 24.71 8.33 -14.07
CA SER A 43 25.86 7.40 -14.15
C SER A 43 26.87 7.54 -13.00
N LYS A 44 26.79 8.61 -12.21
CA LYS A 44 27.66 8.81 -11.04
C LYS A 44 27.21 8.01 -9.82
N PHE A 45 25.96 7.56 -9.80
CA PHE A 45 25.43 6.78 -8.69
C PHE A 45 25.97 5.35 -8.69
N THR A 46 26.28 4.83 -7.51
CA THR A 46 26.57 3.40 -7.33
C THR A 46 25.26 2.64 -7.41
N MET A 47 25.15 1.70 -8.39
CA MET A 47 23.89 1.01 -8.66
C MET A 47 24.06 -0.50 -8.66
N LEU A 48 23.08 -1.21 -8.10
CA LEU A 48 22.88 -2.65 -8.29
C LEU A 48 21.73 -2.84 -9.28
N ASN A 49 22.05 -3.25 -10.51
CA ASN A 49 21.10 -3.38 -11.60
C ASN A 49 20.65 -4.84 -11.80
N GLY A 50 19.34 -5.03 -12.04
CA GLY A 50 18.78 -6.32 -12.49
C GLY A 50 18.72 -7.39 -11.40
N GLU A 51 19.03 -7.08 -10.14
CA GLU A 51 18.98 -8.05 -9.05
C GLU A 51 17.61 -7.99 -8.34
N THR A 52 17.03 -9.16 -8.06
CA THR A 52 15.73 -9.30 -7.39
C THR A 52 15.76 -10.24 -6.18
N GLU A 53 16.89 -10.91 -5.93
CA GLU A 53 17.06 -11.81 -4.79
C GLU A 53 17.40 -11.03 -3.51
N ALA A 54 16.57 -11.15 -2.46
CA ALA A 54 16.73 -10.40 -1.22
C ALA A 54 18.11 -10.57 -0.59
N ARG A 55 18.61 -11.79 -0.49
CA ARG A 55 19.92 -12.05 0.12
C ARG A 55 21.06 -11.27 -0.55
N LYS A 56 21.05 -11.19 -1.88
CA LYS A 56 22.07 -10.46 -2.64
C LYS A 56 21.91 -8.96 -2.47
N ILE A 57 20.66 -8.47 -2.53
CA ILE A 57 20.32 -7.06 -2.32
C ILE A 57 20.72 -6.63 -0.92
N CYS A 58 20.29 -7.35 0.13
CA CYS A 58 20.60 -7.04 1.52
C CYS A 58 22.11 -7.07 1.80
N LYS A 59 22.82 -8.06 1.25
CA LYS A 59 24.30 -8.13 1.34
C LYS A 59 24.93 -6.90 0.72
N TRP A 60 24.54 -6.55 -0.52
CA TRP A 60 25.07 -5.39 -1.21
C TRP A 60 24.75 -4.08 -0.47
N MET A 61 23.54 -3.91 0.06
CA MET A 61 23.17 -2.73 0.85
C MET A 61 24.08 -2.56 2.07
N LYS A 62 24.38 -3.64 2.81
CA LYS A 62 25.31 -3.65 3.94
C LYS A 62 26.73 -3.27 3.51
N GLU A 63 27.21 -3.78 2.38
CA GLU A 63 28.51 -3.44 1.82
C GLU A 63 28.59 -1.96 1.42
N GLN A 64 27.52 -1.38 0.84
CA GLN A 64 27.47 0.04 0.51
C GLN A 64 27.52 0.92 1.76
N VAL A 65 26.78 0.55 2.81
CA VAL A 65 26.84 1.26 4.09
C VAL A 65 28.24 1.17 4.70
N ALA A 66 28.87 0.01 4.68
CA ALA A 66 30.26 -0.16 5.15
C ALA A 66 31.25 0.68 4.34
N SER A 67 30.99 0.97 3.07
CA SER A 67 31.79 1.86 2.21
C SER A 67 31.51 3.36 2.44
N GLY A 68 30.61 3.72 3.37
CA GLY A 68 30.30 5.10 3.74
C GLY A 68 29.01 5.67 3.14
N LYS A 69 28.21 4.86 2.43
CA LYS A 69 26.90 5.32 1.94
C LYS A 69 25.93 5.51 3.13
N LYS A 70 25.17 6.61 3.09
CA LYS A 70 24.22 7.00 4.14
C LYS A 70 22.78 7.06 3.65
N LEU A 71 22.58 7.03 2.33
CA LEU A 71 21.29 6.94 1.68
C LEU A 71 21.26 5.72 0.77
N LEU A 72 20.34 4.81 1.01
CA LEU A 72 20.04 3.70 0.13
C LEU A 72 18.67 3.90 -0.50
N VAL A 73 18.56 3.70 -1.81
CA VAL A 73 17.29 3.81 -2.53
C VAL A 73 17.01 2.51 -3.25
N VAL A 74 15.83 1.94 -3.07
CA VAL A 74 15.34 0.81 -3.86
C VAL A 74 14.34 1.36 -4.87
N ASP A 75 14.81 1.56 -6.11
CA ASP A 75 14.01 2.16 -7.18
C ASP A 75 13.17 1.09 -7.89
N ASP A 76 11.87 1.38 -8.04
CA ASP A 76 10.88 0.43 -8.58
C ASP A 76 10.78 -0.88 -7.75
N PHE A 77 10.69 -0.77 -6.42
CA PHE A 77 10.65 -1.87 -5.44
C PHE A 77 9.62 -2.97 -5.77
N GLN A 78 8.51 -2.61 -6.41
CA GLN A 78 7.49 -3.55 -6.88
C GLN A 78 8.06 -4.65 -7.79
N TYR A 79 9.13 -4.37 -8.57
CA TYR A 79 9.68 -5.36 -9.50
C TYR A 79 10.46 -6.49 -8.80
N ILE A 80 10.75 -6.33 -7.52
CA ILE A 80 11.21 -7.45 -6.65
C ILE A 80 10.13 -8.56 -6.57
N LEU A 81 8.86 -8.22 -6.72
CA LEU A 81 7.76 -9.19 -6.84
C LEU A 81 7.49 -9.56 -8.30
N ALA A 82 7.41 -8.58 -9.21
CA ALA A 82 6.93 -8.78 -10.56
C ALA A 82 7.90 -9.60 -11.41
N VAL A 83 9.21 -9.40 -11.31
CA VAL A 83 10.20 -10.12 -12.12
C VAL A 83 10.28 -11.61 -11.72
N PRO A 84 10.45 -11.99 -10.44
CA PRO A 84 10.40 -13.39 -10.04
C PRO A 84 9.06 -14.07 -10.36
N TYR A 85 7.94 -13.35 -10.20
CA TYR A 85 6.63 -13.88 -10.58
C TYR A 85 6.58 -14.27 -12.06
N MET A 86 7.02 -13.39 -12.96
CA MET A 86 7.04 -13.65 -14.41
C MET A 86 8.02 -14.78 -14.77
N ASN A 87 9.17 -14.86 -14.12
CA ASN A 87 10.15 -15.92 -14.35
C ASN A 87 9.64 -17.31 -13.93
N ARG A 88 8.79 -17.36 -12.91
CA ARG A 88 8.25 -18.60 -12.33
C ARG A 88 6.76 -18.81 -12.66
N ILE A 89 6.24 -18.15 -13.70
CA ILE A 89 4.81 -18.19 -14.05
C ILE A 89 4.30 -19.60 -14.39
N LYS A 90 5.17 -20.45 -14.91
CA LYS A 90 4.86 -21.86 -15.28
C LYS A 90 4.86 -22.81 -14.08
N GLU A 91 5.36 -22.38 -12.93
CA GLU A 91 5.33 -23.20 -11.72
C GLU A 91 3.90 -23.29 -11.19
N THR A 92 3.46 -24.49 -10.89
CA THR A 92 2.17 -24.75 -10.22
C THR A 92 2.36 -24.71 -8.70
N GLY A 93 1.27 -24.40 -7.95
CA GLY A 93 1.28 -24.37 -6.48
C GLY A 93 1.40 -22.97 -5.89
N TRP A 94 1.17 -22.90 -4.57
CA TRP A 94 1.08 -21.64 -3.83
C TRP A 94 2.40 -21.22 -3.17
N ASP A 95 3.36 -22.15 -3.03
CA ASP A 95 4.61 -21.91 -2.29
C ASP A 95 5.44 -20.77 -2.91
N LYS A 96 5.43 -20.65 -4.23
CA LYS A 96 6.11 -19.54 -4.93
C LYS A 96 5.64 -18.15 -4.46
N TYR A 97 4.37 -18.01 -4.10
CA TYR A 97 3.86 -16.72 -3.62
C TYR A 97 4.34 -16.39 -2.20
N ASN A 98 4.53 -17.44 -1.38
CA ASN A 98 5.14 -17.28 -0.06
C ASN A 98 6.62 -16.88 -0.21
N ASP A 99 7.34 -17.49 -1.15
CA ASP A 99 8.73 -17.14 -1.46
C ASP A 99 8.85 -15.68 -1.90
N PHE A 100 7.97 -15.22 -2.82
CA PHE A 100 7.97 -13.82 -3.27
C PHE A 100 7.67 -12.87 -2.12
N GLY A 101 6.70 -13.21 -1.27
CA GLY A 101 6.36 -12.40 -0.11
C GLY A 101 7.49 -12.31 0.90
N ALA A 102 8.14 -13.44 1.21
CA ALA A 102 9.28 -13.49 2.11
C ALA A 102 10.47 -12.68 1.58
N ASN A 103 10.80 -12.85 0.29
CA ASN A 103 11.87 -12.11 -0.39
C ASN A 103 11.63 -10.58 -0.36
N TYR A 104 10.39 -10.14 -0.60
CA TYR A 104 10.02 -8.73 -0.54
C TYR A 104 10.13 -8.18 0.89
N PHE A 105 9.66 -8.92 1.87
CA PHE A 105 9.66 -8.53 3.27
C PHE A 105 11.08 -8.48 3.85
N GLU A 106 11.97 -9.41 3.50
CA GLU A 106 13.38 -9.45 3.93
C GLU A 106 14.13 -8.16 3.55
N ILE A 107 13.86 -7.60 2.35
CA ILE A 107 14.48 -6.34 1.93
C ILE A 107 14.00 -5.14 2.77
N ILE A 108 12.79 -5.17 3.31
CA ILE A 108 12.32 -4.14 4.24
C ILE A 108 12.98 -4.35 5.62
N GLN A 109 13.10 -5.60 6.06
CA GLN A 109 13.68 -5.93 7.36
C GLN A 109 15.18 -5.64 7.46
N VAL A 110 15.93 -5.58 6.34
CA VAL A 110 17.36 -5.26 6.38
C VAL A 110 17.68 -3.97 7.13
N CYS A 111 16.74 -3.03 7.19
CA CYS A 111 16.87 -1.78 7.93
C CYS A 111 17.11 -1.99 9.44
N GLU A 112 16.67 -3.11 10.00
CA GLU A 112 16.87 -3.45 11.41
C GLU A 112 18.35 -3.74 11.72
N GLU A 113 19.08 -4.22 10.71
CA GLU A 113 20.50 -4.55 10.81
C GLU A 113 21.44 -3.39 10.39
N LEU A 114 20.89 -2.34 9.76
CA LEU A 114 21.67 -1.19 9.32
C LEU A 114 21.83 -0.15 10.45
N PRO A 115 22.96 0.62 10.46
CA PRO A 115 23.19 1.70 11.41
C PRO A 115 22.08 2.75 11.42
N ALA A 116 21.87 3.41 12.55
CA ALA A 116 20.81 4.39 12.74
C ALA A 116 21.00 5.67 11.91
N ASP A 117 22.21 5.97 11.45
CA ASP A 117 22.54 7.14 10.62
C ASP A 117 22.30 6.92 9.12
N VAL A 118 21.73 5.76 8.75
CA VAL A 118 21.33 5.40 7.38
C VAL A 118 19.83 5.63 7.20
N VAL A 119 19.46 6.19 6.04
CA VAL A 119 18.07 6.27 5.60
C VAL A 119 17.89 5.36 4.38
N VAL A 120 16.83 4.55 4.38
CA VAL A 120 16.47 3.69 3.25
C VAL A 120 15.15 4.14 2.67
N VAL A 121 15.15 4.44 1.38
CA VAL A 121 13.96 4.90 0.65
C VAL A 121 13.52 3.84 -0.36
N TYR A 122 12.23 3.48 -0.31
CA TYR A 122 11.62 2.54 -1.22
C TYR A 122 10.68 3.28 -2.17
N LEU A 123 10.98 3.27 -3.47
CA LEU A 123 10.14 3.83 -4.51
C LEU A 123 9.31 2.72 -5.13
N THR A 124 7.99 2.84 -5.10
CA THR A 124 7.10 1.76 -5.55
C THR A 124 5.93 2.29 -6.36
N HIS A 125 5.29 1.42 -7.12
CA HIS A 125 4.05 1.76 -7.79
C HIS A 125 2.86 1.69 -6.82
N LEU A 126 1.83 2.49 -7.11
CA LEU A 126 0.55 2.46 -6.42
C LEU A 126 -0.52 1.74 -7.25
N GLU A 127 -1.59 1.35 -6.59
CA GLU A 127 -2.85 0.92 -7.21
C GLU A 127 -4.01 1.60 -6.49
N THR A 128 -5.12 1.79 -7.20
CA THR A 128 -6.36 2.27 -6.61
C THR A 128 -7.35 1.11 -6.56
N LEU A 129 -7.76 0.73 -5.35
CA LEU A 129 -8.70 -0.34 -5.12
C LEU A 129 -10.12 0.09 -5.53
N GLU A 130 -11.04 -0.87 -5.69
CA GLU A 130 -12.46 -0.61 -5.99
C GLU A 130 -13.14 0.28 -4.92
N SER A 131 -12.67 0.22 -3.68
CA SER A 131 -13.09 1.13 -2.60
C SER A 131 -12.73 2.60 -2.82
N GLY A 132 -11.89 2.90 -3.84
CA GLY A 132 -11.33 4.21 -4.10
C GLY A 132 -10.11 4.54 -3.22
N LEU A 133 -9.61 3.59 -2.43
CA LEU A 133 -8.40 3.75 -1.63
C LEU A 133 -7.17 3.53 -2.53
N THR A 134 -6.24 4.48 -2.51
CA THR A 134 -4.93 4.38 -3.15
C THR A 134 -3.92 3.80 -2.18
N THR A 135 -3.24 2.73 -2.57
CA THR A 135 -2.30 1.96 -1.75
C THR A 135 -1.12 1.46 -2.59
N VAL A 136 -0.15 0.81 -1.97
CA VAL A 136 0.98 0.17 -2.65
C VAL A 136 0.49 -0.97 -3.55
N LYS A 137 1.01 -1.03 -4.76
CA LYS A 137 0.72 -2.13 -5.70
C LYS A 137 1.51 -3.38 -5.31
N LEU A 138 0.80 -4.44 -4.97
CA LEU A 138 1.36 -5.71 -4.52
C LEU A 138 0.89 -6.89 -5.37
N ILE A 139 1.75 -7.90 -5.49
CA ILE A 139 1.43 -9.18 -6.13
C ILE A 139 1.28 -10.25 -5.04
N GLY A 140 0.21 -11.05 -5.13
CA GLY A 140 -0.09 -12.14 -4.20
C GLY A 140 -0.93 -11.73 -3.00
N LYS A 141 -1.78 -12.67 -2.55
CA LYS A 141 -2.70 -12.46 -1.43
C LYS A 141 -1.99 -12.31 -0.09
N LEU A 142 -0.84 -12.97 0.11
CA LEU A 142 -0.10 -12.92 1.36
C LEU A 142 0.26 -11.48 1.75
N LEU A 143 0.91 -10.73 0.87
CA LEU A 143 1.30 -9.35 1.14
C LEU A 143 0.10 -8.39 1.18
N ARG A 144 -0.91 -8.63 0.34
CA ARG A 144 -2.09 -7.75 0.24
C ARG A 144 -3.06 -7.91 1.42
N GLU A 145 -3.31 -9.14 1.87
CA GLU A 145 -4.35 -9.44 2.86
C GLU A 145 -3.82 -9.64 4.28
N LYS A 146 -2.56 -10.09 4.43
CA LYS A 146 -1.99 -10.45 5.74
C LYS A 146 -1.04 -9.41 6.29
N ILE A 147 -0.42 -8.60 5.42
CA ILE A 147 0.59 -7.63 5.82
C ILE A 147 0.22 -6.27 5.21
N THR A 148 -0.01 -5.27 6.05
CA THR A 148 -0.14 -3.89 5.61
C THR A 148 1.27 -3.33 5.42
N ILE A 149 1.79 -3.32 4.20
CA ILE A 149 3.16 -2.90 3.91
C ILE A 149 3.43 -1.48 4.38
N GLU A 150 2.51 -0.54 4.14
CA GLU A 150 2.64 0.85 4.59
C GLU A 150 2.70 0.96 6.13
N GLY A 151 2.17 -0.05 6.84
CA GLY A 151 2.26 -0.16 8.30
C GLY A 151 3.69 -0.29 8.83
N LEU A 152 4.60 -0.80 8.00
CA LEU A 152 6.02 -0.98 8.34
C LEU A 152 6.84 0.32 8.25
N PHE A 153 6.27 1.41 7.75
CA PHE A 153 6.93 2.68 7.54
C PHE A 153 6.30 3.77 8.40
N THR A 154 7.09 4.68 8.93
CA THR A 154 6.60 5.88 9.64
C THR A 154 6.28 7.01 8.67
N VAL A 155 7.05 7.11 7.57
CA VAL A 155 6.87 8.09 6.52
C VAL A 155 6.46 7.38 5.23
N VAL A 156 5.28 7.71 4.73
CA VAL A 156 4.73 7.22 3.45
C VAL A 156 4.28 8.43 2.65
N LEU A 157 4.95 8.70 1.54
CA LEU A 157 4.64 9.79 0.64
C LEU A 157 4.02 9.28 -0.66
N ARG A 158 3.32 10.14 -1.37
CA ARG A 158 2.77 9.84 -2.69
C ARG A 158 3.18 10.91 -3.69
N THR A 159 3.70 10.50 -4.85
CA THR A 159 4.00 11.45 -5.93
C THR A 159 2.71 11.98 -6.57
N GLY A 160 2.76 13.22 -7.02
CA GLY A 160 1.72 13.87 -7.80
C GLY A 160 2.31 14.73 -8.90
N VAL A 161 1.50 14.98 -9.95
CA VAL A 161 1.84 15.88 -11.06
C VAL A 161 0.63 16.76 -11.35
N ASN A 162 0.86 18.05 -11.44
CA ASN A 162 -0.14 19.01 -11.91
C ASN A 162 0.57 20.09 -12.76
N GLU A 163 0.09 20.35 -13.98
CA GLU A 163 0.63 21.38 -14.88
C GLU A 163 2.18 21.29 -15.06
N ALA A 164 2.68 20.06 -15.25
CA ALA A 164 4.10 19.73 -15.37
C ALA A 164 4.94 19.99 -14.08
N ARG A 165 4.33 20.33 -12.97
CA ARG A 165 4.99 20.41 -11.66
C ARG A 165 4.88 19.07 -10.95
N TYR A 166 6.02 18.58 -10.46
CA TYR A 166 6.13 17.31 -9.71
C TYR A 166 6.24 17.61 -8.23
N TYR A 167 5.51 16.84 -7.39
CA TYR A 167 5.48 17.04 -5.94
C TYR A 167 5.22 15.74 -5.18
N PHE A 168 5.44 15.80 -3.88
CA PHE A 168 5.04 14.75 -2.94
C PHE A 168 3.88 15.21 -2.08
N TYR A 169 2.86 14.38 -1.92
CA TYR A 169 1.87 14.51 -0.87
C TYR A 169 2.45 13.95 0.43
N THR A 170 2.29 14.68 1.53
CA THR A 170 2.88 14.41 2.84
C THR A 170 1.87 13.96 3.88
N GLN A 171 0.57 14.17 3.63
CA GLN A 171 -0.52 13.89 4.56
C GLN A 171 -1.64 13.11 3.87
N ASN A 172 -2.35 12.31 4.66
CA ASN A 172 -3.48 11.52 4.19
C ASN A 172 -4.63 12.40 3.69
N SER A 173 -5.11 12.10 2.47
CA SER A 173 -6.26 12.78 1.85
C SER A 173 -7.62 12.17 2.24
N GLY A 174 -7.64 11.08 3.01
CA GLY A 174 -8.82 10.26 3.27
C GLY A 174 -9.11 9.21 2.19
N LYS A 175 -8.29 9.18 1.12
CA LYS A 175 -8.40 8.23 0.00
C LYS A 175 -7.06 7.56 -0.36
N ASP A 176 -6.05 7.72 0.46
CA ASP A 176 -4.72 7.12 0.30
C ASP A 176 -4.13 6.70 1.65
N THR A 177 -3.00 6.01 1.60
CA THR A 177 -2.25 5.53 2.77
C THR A 177 -1.07 6.42 3.12
N VAL A 178 -1.03 7.65 2.58
CA VAL A 178 0.01 8.66 2.88
C VAL A 178 0.00 9.01 4.35
N LYS A 179 1.15 9.08 4.96
CA LYS A 179 1.34 9.47 6.36
C LYS A 179 2.73 10.01 6.63
N SER A 180 2.82 10.90 7.57
CA SER A 180 4.07 11.40 8.16
C SER A 180 3.83 11.81 9.61
N PRO A 181 4.87 11.90 10.45
CA PRO A 181 4.78 12.47 11.79
C PRO A 181 4.18 13.88 11.76
N ILE A 182 3.45 14.22 12.83
CA ILE A 182 2.82 15.53 12.96
C ILE A 182 3.93 16.61 13.01
N GLY A 183 3.80 17.62 12.15
CA GLY A 183 4.75 18.73 12.07
C GLY A 183 6.05 18.45 11.31
N MET A 184 6.26 17.22 10.80
CA MET A 184 7.48 16.91 10.04
C MET A 184 7.57 17.74 8.75
N PHE A 185 6.50 17.84 7.97
CA PHE A 185 6.51 18.57 6.70
C PHE A 185 5.66 19.85 6.79
N PRO A 186 6.09 20.95 6.11
CA PRO A 186 5.45 22.27 6.25
C PRO A 186 4.06 22.36 5.64
N THR A 187 3.78 21.61 4.56
CA THR A 187 2.53 21.70 3.80
C THR A 187 2.04 20.32 3.36
N TYR A 188 0.79 20.27 2.89
CA TYR A 188 0.17 19.06 2.33
C TYR A 188 0.90 18.53 1.09
N ALA A 189 1.49 19.42 0.29
CA ALA A 189 2.32 19.06 -0.86
C ALA A 189 3.65 19.82 -0.79
N ILE A 190 4.74 19.12 -1.11
CA ILE A 190 6.10 19.64 -1.17
C ILE A 190 6.74 19.30 -2.51
N GLU A 191 7.81 20.01 -2.89
CA GLU A 191 8.53 19.73 -4.12
C GLU A 191 9.02 18.28 -4.21
N ASN A 192 9.08 17.74 -5.42
CA ASN A 192 9.59 16.41 -5.72
C ASN A 192 11.12 16.40 -5.62
N ASP A 193 11.63 16.45 -4.39
CA ASP A 193 13.04 16.42 -4.05
C ASP A 193 13.31 15.42 -2.94
N LEU A 194 13.94 14.30 -3.30
CA LEU A 194 14.25 13.24 -2.34
C LEU A 194 15.35 13.68 -1.36
N ASN A 195 16.29 14.52 -1.79
CA ASN A 195 17.35 15.01 -0.89
C ASN A 195 16.75 15.80 0.28
N TYR A 196 15.79 16.70 -0.03
CA TYR A 196 15.05 17.41 1.01
C TYR A 196 14.31 16.46 1.97
N VAL A 197 13.62 15.45 1.43
CA VAL A 197 12.89 14.47 2.26
C VAL A 197 13.84 13.77 3.24
N VAL A 198 15.01 13.34 2.75
CA VAL A 198 16.04 12.67 3.56
C VAL A 198 16.61 13.61 4.64
N ASP A 199 16.93 14.85 4.26
CA ASP A 199 17.41 15.87 5.22
C ASP A 199 16.35 16.15 6.30
N LYS A 200 15.08 16.22 5.91
CA LYS A 200 13.97 16.43 6.84
C LYS A 200 13.79 15.26 7.82
N VAL A 201 13.88 14.02 7.33
CA VAL A 201 13.84 12.82 8.18
C VAL A 201 15.01 12.81 9.16
N ARG A 202 16.23 13.13 8.70
CA ARG A 202 17.40 13.18 9.55
C ARG A 202 17.30 14.25 10.62
N SER A 203 16.89 15.46 10.24
CA SER A 203 16.72 16.56 11.19
C SER A 203 15.61 16.25 12.22
N TYR A 204 14.47 15.71 11.79
CA TYR A 204 13.35 15.41 12.67
C TYR A 204 13.67 14.34 13.72
N TYR A 205 14.47 13.33 13.36
CA TYR A 205 14.87 12.25 14.26
C TYR A 205 16.29 12.41 14.84
N GLU A 206 16.95 13.54 14.58
CA GLU A 206 18.32 13.83 15.02
C GLU A 206 19.32 12.73 14.64
N ILE A 207 19.26 12.27 13.37
CA ILE A 207 20.02 11.14 12.86
C ILE A 207 21.34 11.59 12.22
N GLY A 208 22.47 11.13 12.77
CA GLY A 208 23.81 11.38 12.22
C GLY A 208 24.10 12.86 11.97
N ASP A 209 24.81 13.17 10.89
CA ASP A 209 24.99 14.54 10.43
C ASP A 209 23.66 15.05 9.82
N HIS A 210 23.00 15.94 10.53
CA HIS A 210 21.70 16.51 10.13
C HIS A 210 21.75 18.03 10.15
N LYS A 211 20.89 18.65 9.36
CA LYS A 211 20.71 20.10 9.34
C LYS A 211 20.05 20.57 10.64
N SER A 212 20.43 21.75 11.10
CA SER A 212 19.80 22.41 12.22
C SER A 212 18.33 22.75 11.93
N GLU A 213 17.55 23.03 12.97
CA GLU A 213 16.15 23.42 12.82
C GLU A 213 16.01 24.71 12.00
N ASP A 214 16.90 25.71 12.20
CA ASP A 214 16.89 26.96 11.45
C ASP A 214 17.14 26.74 9.95
N GLU A 215 18.13 25.89 9.60
CA GLU A 215 18.41 25.53 8.19
C GLU A 215 17.22 24.77 7.55
N MET A 216 16.53 23.97 8.35
CA MET A 216 15.35 23.25 7.85
C MET A 216 14.13 24.17 7.67
N VAL A 217 13.95 25.20 8.49
CA VAL A 217 12.90 26.22 8.30
C VAL A 217 13.09 26.97 6.99
N GLU A 218 14.32 27.33 6.62
CA GLU A 218 14.60 27.94 5.32
C GLU A 218 14.34 26.96 4.17
N ALA A 219 14.76 25.69 4.30
CA ALA A 219 14.50 24.67 3.31
C ALA A 219 12.99 24.39 3.15
N ASP A 220 12.23 24.37 4.24
CA ASP A 220 10.77 24.19 4.27
C ASP A 220 10.06 25.29 3.45
N ALA A 221 10.49 26.54 3.56
CA ALA A 221 9.93 27.66 2.81
C ALA A 221 10.14 27.53 1.29
N ASN A 222 11.28 26.95 0.90
CA ASN A 222 11.64 26.78 -0.51
C ASN A 222 10.87 25.65 -1.22
N VAL A 223 10.43 24.63 -0.49
CA VAL A 223 9.79 23.42 -1.05
C VAL A 223 8.27 23.39 -0.88
N ALA A 224 7.71 24.30 -0.09
CA ALA A 224 6.29 24.31 0.26
C ALA A 224 5.39 24.69 -0.92
N PHE A 225 4.39 23.86 -1.23
CA PHE A 225 3.30 24.21 -2.14
C PHE A 225 2.06 24.64 -1.35
N THR A 226 1.75 25.94 -1.37
CA THR A 226 0.58 26.53 -0.67
C THR A 226 -0.68 26.51 -1.54
N ASP A 227 -0.53 26.37 -2.85
CA ASP A 227 -1.61 26.30 -3.84
C ASP A 227 -2.25 24.90 -3.93
N ILE A 228 -1.57 23.88 -3.45
CA ILE A 228 -2.08 22.50 -3.37
C ILE A 228 -2.63 22.24 -1.97
N GLN A 229 -3.95 22.34 -1.82
CA GLN A 229 -4.60 22.12 -0.54
C GLN A 229 -5.12 20.69 -0.37
N LYS A 230 -5.15 20.23 0.89
CA LYS A 230 -5.76 18.97 1.25
C LYS A 230 -7.25 18.98 0.89
N PRO A 231 -7.80 17.95 0.24
CA PRO A 231 -9.23 17.86 -0.03
C PRO A 231 -10.02 17.85 1.27
N ASP A 232 -11.07 18.71 1.36
CA ASP A 232 -11.96 18.72 2.50
C ASP A 232 -12.66 17.38 2.68
N ALA A 233 -12.58 16.79 3.87
CA ALA A 233 -13.23 15.54 4.23
C ALA A 233 -14.78 15.60 4.11
N SER A 234 -15.36 16.80 3.99
CA SER A 234 -16.80 17.05 3.94
C SER A 234 -17.45 16.86 2.56
N GLY A 235 -16.67 16.62 1.49
CA GLY A 235 -17.21 16.45 0.13
C GLY A 235 -17.97 17.66 -0.43
N ARG A 236 -17.92 18.81 0.26
CA ARG A 236 -18.49 20.06 -0.23
C ARG A 236 -17.48 20.72 -1.17
N ARG A 237 -17.74 20.63 -2.48
CA ARG A 237 -17.08 21.48 -3.46
C ARG A 237 -17.31 22.93 -3.04
N ALA A 238 -16.23 23.67 -2.75
CA ALA A 238 -16.30 25.13 -2.61
C ALA A 238 -16.93 25.67 -3.90
N ARG A 239 -18.14 26.22 -3.78
CA ARG A 239 -18.76 26.99 -4.89
C ARG A 239 -17.98 28.29 -4.95
N THR A 240 -17.01 28.38 -5.84
CA THR A 240 -16.47 29.65 -6.30
C THR A 240 -17.66 30.52 -6.75
N ALA A 241 -17.86 31.63 -6.07
CA ALA A 241 -18.87 32.63 -6.41
C ALA A 241 -18.54 33.17 -7.81
N ARG A 242 -19.20 32.62 -8.82
CA ARG A 242 -19.25 33.20 -10.15
C ARG A 242 -20.29 34.28 -10.13
N THR A 243 -19.85 35.53 -10.18
CA THR A 243 -20.70 36.71 -10.45
C THR A 243 -21.50 36.45 -11.73
N ALA A 244 -22.79 36.27 -11.55
CA ALA A 244 -23.74 36.09 -12.65
C ALA A 244 -23.94 37.43 -13.36
N LYS A 245 -23.57 37.45 -14.64
CA LYS A 245 -24.04 38.50 -15.57
C LYS A 245 -25.26 37.93 -16.29
N THR A 246 -26.39 38.54 -15.98
CA THR A 246 -27.73 38.21 -16.49
C THR A 246 -27.81 38.49 -18.00
N THR A 247 -28.16 37.50 -18.80
CA THR A 247 -28.80 37.69 -20.09
C THR A 247 -29.92 36.65 -20.21
N ALA A 248 -31.13 37.14 -20.25
CA ALA A 248 -32.35 36.37 -20.43
C ALA A 248 -32.49 35.93 -21.89
N VAL A 249 -32.66 34.63 -22.10
CA VAL A 249 -33.21 34.06 -23.34
C VAL A 249 -34.29 33.04 -22.94
N ALA A 250 -35.48 33.25 -23.48
CA ALA A 250 -36.66 32.45 -23.24
C ALA A 250 -36.45 31.00 -23.73
N SER A 251 -36.78 30.02 -22.92
CA SER A 251 -36.87 28.62 -23.30
C SER A 251 -38.27 28.08 -23.08
N THR A 252 -38.79 27.48 -24.13
CA THR A 252 -40.01 26.71 -24.22
C THR A 252 -40.09 25.58 -23.21
N GLU A 253 -41.18 25.52 -22.49
CA GLU A 253 -41.55 24.52 -21.49
C GLU A 253 -41.86 23.17 -22.16
N THR A 254 -41.15 22.12 -21.71
CA THR A 254 -41.63 20.72 -21.80
C THR A 254 -41.99 20.27 -20.37
N PRO A 255 -43.11 19.57 -20.16
CA PRO A 255 -43.60 19.21 -18.83
C PRO A 255 -42.69 18.16 -18.17
N PRO A 256 -42.50 18.24 -16.82
CA PRO A 256 -41.65 17.31 -16.10
C PRO A 256 -42.30 15.91 -16.00
N VAL A 257 -41.60 14.89 -16.43
CA VAL A 257 -41.93 13.49 -16.14
C VAL A 257 -41.64 13.27 -14.65
N GLU A 258 -42.66 13.07 -13.87
CA GLU A 258 -42.60 12.71 -12.45
C GLU A 258 -41.97 11.32 -12.29
N ARG A 259 -40.68 11.24 -12.12
CA ARG A 259 -40.00 9.99 -11.72
C ARG A 259 -40.30 9.74 -10.24
N ARG A 260 -41.21 8.80 -9.96
CA ARG A 260 -41.51 8.25 -8.65
C ARG A 260 -40.19 7.79 -7.99
N ARG A 261 -39.77 8.41 -6.89
CA ARG A 261 -38.58 7.98 -6.13
C ARG A 261 -38.90 6.64 -5.49
N ARG A 262 -38.14 5.61 -5.86
CA ARG A 262 -38.22 4.27 -5.28
C ARG A 262 -37.88 4.33 -3.78
N SER A 263 -38.57 3.50 -2.99
CA SER A 263 -38.28 3.38 -1.56
C SER A 263 -36.93 2.70 -1.34
N ARG A 264 -36.35 2.88 -0.14
CA ARG A 264 -35.09 2.22 0.23
C ARG A 264 -35.21 0.69 0.17
N GLU A 265 -36.37 0.16 0.61
CA GLU A 265 -36.63 -1.28 0.63
C GLU A 265 -36.76 -1.86 -0.78
N GLU A 266 -37.40 -1.16 -1.69
CA GLU A 266 -37.48 -1.53 -3.09
C GLU A 266 -36.11 -1.58 -3.77
N VAL A 267 -35.23 -0.63 -3.48
CA VAL A 267 -33.86 -0.60 -4.02
C VAL A 267 -33.00 -1.73 -3.43
N LEU A 268 -33.15 -2.02 -2.14
CA LEU A 268 -32.42 -3.13 -1.50
C LEU A 268 -32.86 -4.49 -2.06
N ALA A 269 -34.18 -4.71 -2.22
CA ALA A 269 -34.69 -5.95 -2.77
C ALA A 269 -34.27 -6.17 -4.26
N ASP A 270 -34.28 -5.11 -5.06
CA ASP A 270 -33.82 -5.17 -6.46
C ASP A 270 -32.32 -5.44 -6.58
N ASN A 271 -31.51 -4.82 -5.73
CA ASN A 271 -30.08 -5.07 -5.68
C ASN A 271 -29.77 -6.51 -5.21
N GLN A 272 -30.51 -7.03 -4.24
CA GLN A 272 -30.37 -8.39 -3.75
C GLN A 272 -30.66 -9.41 -4.84
N LYS A 273 -31.76 -9.21 -5.59
CA LYS A 273 -32.11 -10.05 -6.72
C LYS A 273 -31.06 -10.04 -7.84
N LYS A 274 -30.47 -8.87 -8.13
CA LYS A 274 -29.38 -8.76 -9.12
C LYS A 274 -28.11 -9.51 -8.69
N VAL A 275 -27.80 -9.51 -7.39
CA VAL A 275 -26.66 -10.26 -6.86
C VAL A 275 -26.91 -11.76 -6.94
N GLU A 276 -28.11 -12.22 -6.62
CA GLU A 276 -28.49 -13.63 -6.73
C GLU A 276 -28.41 -14.11 -8.20
N GLU A 277 -29.01 -13.38 -9.14
CA GLU A 277 -28.91 -13.69 -10.58
C GLU A 277 -27.47 -13.70 -11.11
N TYR A 278 -26.61 -12.81 -10.59
CA TYR A 278 -25.19 -12.79 -10.94
C TYR A 278 -24.46 -14.03 -10.43
N THR A 279 -24.75 -14.44 -9.19
CA THR A 279 -24.14 -15.63 -8.59
C THR A 279 -24.58 -16.91 -9.30
N GLU A 280 -25.86 -17.01 -9.69
CA GLU A 280 -26.38 -18.14 -10.47
C GLU A 280 -25.69 -18.24 -11.84
N LYS A 281 -25.55 -17.12 -12.55
CA LYS A 281 -24.84 -17.09 -13.84
C LYS A 281 -23.37 -17.47 -13.75
N GLN A 282 -22.70 -17.07 -12.66
CA GLN A 282 -21.33 -17.50 -12.41
C GLN A 282 -21.24 -19.01 -12.14
N GLN A 283 -22.19 -19.56 -11.39
CA GLN A 283 -22.24 -20.98 -11.10
C GLN A 283 -22.55 -21.80 -12.38
N GLU A 284 -23.52 -21.37 -13.20
CA GLU A 284 -23.82 -22.00 -14.48
C GLU A 284 -22.61 -22.00 -15.45
N ALA A 285 -21.84 -20.90 -15.47
CA ALA A 285 -20.63 -20.82 -16.30
C ALA A 285 -19.54 -21.79 -15.83
N VAL A 286 -19.40 -22.01 -14.51
CA VAL A 286 -18.49 -22.99 -13.95
C VAL A 286 -18.95 -24.42 -14.22
N ASP A 287 -20.25 -24.70 -14.07
CA ASP A 287 -20.84 -26.04 -14.27
C ASP A 287 -20.76 -26.45 -15.77
N GLN A 288 -20.98 -25.54 -16.70
CA GLN A 288 -20.83 -25.81 -18.16
C GLN A 288 -19.40 -26.19 -18.55
N ILE A 289 -18.39 -25.63 -17.86
CA ILE A 289 -17.00 -25.99 -18.09
C ILE A 289 -16.68 -27.34 -17.46
N ALA A 290 -17.25 -27.65 -16.30
CA ALA A 290 -17.06 -28.93 -15.63
C ALA A 290 -17.67 -30.12 -16.41
N GLU A 291 -18.81 -29.92 -17.11
CA GLU A 291 -19.48 -30.94 -17.94
C GLU A 291 -18.76 -31.16 -19.29
N GLY A 292 -17.98 -30.21 -19.77
CA GLY A 292 -17.37 -30.26 -21.11
C GLY A 292 -15.96 -30.87 -21.18
N GLN A 293 -15.32 -31.25 -20.05
CA GLN A 293 -13.92 -31.70 -20.06
C GLN A 293 -13.71 -33.00 -19.27
N SER A 294 -13.33 -34.05 -20.00
CA SER A 294 -12.62 -35.21 -19.48
C SER A 294 -11.14 -34.86 -19.29
N GLU A 295 -10.64 -35.00 -18.06
CA GLU A 295 -9.24 -35.16 -17.64
C GLU A 295 -8.18 -34.37 -18.44
N ASP A 296 -8.01 -33.06 -18.15
CA ASP A 296 -6.70 -32.39 -18.24
C ASP A 296 -6.70 -31.01 -17.56
N THR A 297 -5.58 -30.62 -17.01
CA THR A 297 -5.28 -29.48 -16.13
C THR A 297 -5.57 -28.07 -16.68
N VAL A 298 -6.30 -27.93 -17.76
CA VAL A 298 -6.66 -26.66 -18.44
C VAL A 298 -7.97 -26.06 -17.91
N ALA A 299 -8.76 -26.85 -17.17
CA ALA A 299 -10.11 -26.47 -16.75
C ALA A 299 -10.19 -25.28 -15.77
N PHE A 300 -9.15 -25.03 -14.97
CA PHE A 300 -9.16 -24.00 -13.95
C PHE A 300 -8.94 -22.59 -14.52
N ASP A 301 -8.07 -22.45 -15.53
CA ASP A 301 -7.84 -21.17 -16.21
C ASP A 301 -9.03 -20.76 -17.08
N ALA A 302 -9.71 -21.75 -17.69
CA ALA A 302 -10.93 -21.53 -18.47
C ALA A 302 -12.11 -21.10 -17.57
N ALA A 303 -12.25 -21.68 -16.38
CA ALA A 303 -13.26 -21.28 -15.41
C ALA A 303 -13.03 -19.86 -14.88
N ALA A 304 -11.79 -19.48 -14.59
CA ALA A 304 -11.45 -18.12 -14.17
C ALA A 304 -11.71 -17.09 -15.26
N GLN A 305 -11.44 -17.42 -16.54
CA GLN A 305 -11.72 -16.55 -17.68
C GLN A 305 -13.22 -16.45 -17.99
N ALA A 306 -13.99 -17.51 -17.77
CA ALA A 306 -15.44 -17.48 -17.94
C ALA A 306 -16.14 -16.66 -16.86
N MET A 307 -15.64 -16.71 -15.62
CA MET A 307 -16.13 -15.85 -14.52
C MET A 307 -15.86 -14.36 -14.79
N ASP A 308 -14.75 -14.01 -15.44
CA ASP A 308 -14.41 -12.62 -15.82
C ASP A 308 -15.28 -12.09 -16.98
N GLN A 309 -15.91 -12.97 -17.76
CA GLN A 309 -16.81 -12.58 -18.87
C GLN A 309 -18.25 -12.30 -18.42
N VAL A 310 -18.62 -12.65 -17.20
CA VAL A 310 -19.95 -12.31 -16.66
C VAL A 310 -19.95 -10.85 -16.23
N PRO A 311 -20.76 -9.97 -16.85
CA PRO A 311 -20.77 -8.55 -16.52
C PRO A 311 -21.26 -8.34 -15.08
N THR A 312 -20.48 -7.60 -14.31
CA THR A 312 -20.83 -7.25 -12.92
C THR A 312 -22.12 -6.44 -12.87
N PRO A 313 -23.09 -6.78 -12.03
CA PRO A 313 -24.37 -6.07 -11.98
C PRO A 313 -24.19 -4.63 -11.48
N GLU A 314 -24.77 -3.66 -12.18
CA GLU A 314 -24.89 -2.30 -11.68
C GLU A 314 -25.93 -2.23 -10.56
N LEU A 315 -25.44 -2.06 -9.32
CA LEU A 315 -26.29 -1.89 -8.15
C LEU A 315 -26.76 -0.44 -8.00
N GLU A 316 -28.04 -0.25 -7.75
CA GLU A 316 -28.62 1.07 -7.52
C GLU A 316 -28.20 1.61 -6.13
N LYS A 317 -27.84 2.90 -6.04
CA LYS A 317 -27.45 3.54 -4.78
C LYS A 317 -28.62 3.60 -3.79
N VAL A 318 -28.51 2.86 -2.70
CA VAL A 318 -29.53 2.81 -1.65
C VAL A 318 -29.70 4.19 -1.01
N PRO A 319 -30.93 4.76 -0.93
CA PRO A 319 -31.18 6.03 -0.29
C PRO A 319 -30.79 6.03 1.20
N ARG A 320 -30.20 7.14 1.69
CA ARG A 320 -29.86 7.28 3.11
C ARG A 320 -31.12 7.28 3.96
N ARG A 321 -31.06 6.65 5.14
CA ARG A 321 -32.15 6.73 6.15
C ARG A 321 -32.48 8.17 6.49
N THR A 322 -33.75 8.53 6.39
CA THR A 322 -34.21 9.85 6.79
C THR A 322 -34.33 9.92 8.31
N ARG A 323 -34.43 11.16 8.86
CA ARG A 323 -34.56 11.37 10.30
C ARG A 323 -35.85 10.74 10.87
N LYS A 324 -36.88 10.50 10.06
CA LYS A 324 -38.13 9.82 10.43
C LYS A 324 -37.94 8.31 10.66
N ASP A 325 -37.06 7.68 9.87
CA ASP A 325 -36.79 6.22 9.99
C ASP A 325 -35.98 5.87 11.24
N ARG A 326 -35.39 6.86 11.93
CA ARG A 326 -34.69 6.70 13.21
C ARG A 326 -35.60 6.70 14.44
N ALA A 327 -36.87 7.08 14.31
CA ALA A 327 -37.77 7.27 15.43
C ALA A 327 -38.67 6.05 15.77
N VAL A 328 -38.52 4.92 15.06
CA VAL A 328 -39.35 3.72 15.22
C VAL A 328 -38.48 2.49 15.61
N VAL A 329 -37.46 2.70 16.43
CA VAL A 329 -36.88 1.60 17.22
C VAL A 329 -37.39 1.83 18.64
N THR A 330 -38.58 1.32 18.91
CA THR A 330 -39.17 1.31 20.24
C THR A 330 -38.37 0.37 21.15
N ALA A 331 -38.36 0.66 22.44
CA ALA A 331 -37.57 0.12 23.51
C ALA A 331 -37.78 -1.40 23.81
N ASP A 332 -38.50 -2.14 23.01
CA ASP A 332 -38.84 -3.55 23.26
C ASP A 332 -37.91 -4.61 22.63
N GLN A 333 -36.89 -4.19 21.86
CA GLN A 333 -35.92 -5.16 21.32
C GLN A 333 -34.54 -5.11 22.00
N ALA A 334 -34.41 -4.41 23.12
CA ALA A 334 -33.17 -4.34 23.90
C ALA A 334 -33.06 -5.43 25.00
N ALA A 335 -33.99 -6.37 25.08
CA ALA A 335 -34.09 -7.29 26.23
C ALA A 335 -33.70 -8.75 25.92
N GLU A 336 -33.15 -9.08 24.76
CA GLU A 336 -32.73 -10.47 24.44
C GLU A 336 -31.37 -10.56 23.74
N VAL A 337 -30.33 -10.03 24.39
CA VAL A 337 -28.96 -10.47 24.11
C VAL A 337 -28.28 -10.71 25.46
N THR A 338 -28.39 -11.94 25.93
CA THR A 338 -27.54 -12.44 27.02
C THR A 338 -26.10 -12.52 26.52
N PRO A 339 -25.11 -12.01 27.28
CA PRO A 339 -23.72 -12.14 26.89
C PRO A 339 -23.29 -13.59 27.05
N VAL A 340 -22.92 -14.26 25.97
CA VAL A 340 -22.20 -15.52 26.00
C VAL A 340 -20.85 -15.25 26.64
N LYS A 341 -20.68 -15.74 27.89
CA LYS A 341 -19.37 -15.84 28.54
C LYS A 341 -18.53 -16.85 27.77
N VAL A 342 -17.52 -16.37 27.06
CA VAL A 342 -16.46 -17.23 26.54
C VAL A 342 -15.50 -17.50 27.70
N ASP A 343 -15.56 -18.72 28.25
CA ASP A 343 -14.58 -19.23 29.21
C ASP A 343 -13.24 -19.40 28.51
N MET A 344 -12.33 -18.49 28.78
CA MET A 344 -10.92 -18.57 28.41
C MET A 344 -10.17 -19.37 29.47
N ASN A 345 -10.31 -20.70 29.46
CA ASN A 345 -9.39 -21.59 30.16
C ASN A 345 -8.37 -22.14 29.17
N PRO A 346 -7.06 -21.97 29.42
CA PRO A 346 -6.05 -22.65 28.63
C PRO A 346 -6.08 -24.17 28.90
N PRO A 347 -5.79 -25.03 27.91
CA PRO A 347 -5.79 -26.47 28.10
C PRO A 347 -4.69 -26.89 29.08
N ALA A 348 -5.04 -27.76 30.00
CA ALA A 348 -4.17 -28.37 31.00
C ALA A 348 -2.96 -29.03 30.33
N GLN A 349 -1.77 -28.72 30.86
CA GLN A 349 -0.53 -29.41 30.53
C GLN A 349 -0.63 -30.85 30.96
N ALA A 350 -0.42 -31.78 30.04
CA ALA A 350 -0.26 -33.20 30.35
C ALA A 350 1.08 -33.37 31.09
N GLU A 351 1.01 -33.90 32.30
CA GLU A 351 2.17 -34.35 33.07
C GLU A 351 2.81 -35.54 32.35
N GLU A 352 4.01 -35.36 31.87
CA GLU A 352 4.88 -36.41 31.36
C GLU A 352 5.76 -36.89 32.50
N SER A 353 5.50 -38.14 32.92
CA SER A 353 6.16 -38.88 34.00
C SER A 353 7.66 -39.08 33.70
N ALA A 354 8.50 -38.72 34.66
CA ALA A 354 9.94 -38.99 34.68
C ALA A 354 10.23 -40.51 34.85
N PRO A 355 11.24 -41.06 34.19
CA PRO A 355 11.82 -42.32 34.59
C PRO A 355 13.11 -42.12 35.42
N ALA A 356 13.27 -43.02 36.35
CA ALA A 356 14.15 -43.11 37.48
C ALA A 356 15.66 -43.02 37.20
N GLU A 357 16.36 -42.66 38.27
CA GLU A 357 17.79 -42.65 38.48
C GLU A 357 18.54 -43.91 38.07
N GLY A 358 19.65 -43.73 37.40
CA GLY A 358 20.71 -44.71 37.23
C GLY A 358 22.08 -44.12 37.59
N ARG A 359 22.47 -44.32 38.87
CA ARG A 359 23.84 -44.12 39.34
C ARG A 359 24.83 -45.01 38.59
N VAL A 360 25.95 -44.48 38.06
CA VAL A 360 27.27 -45.18 38.09
C VAL A 360 28.44 -44.19 37.93
N ARG A 361 29.16 -44.01 38.97
CA ARG A 361 30.62 -44.05 39.23
C ARG A 361 31.60 -43.27 38.35
N ARG A 362 32.31 -42.42 39.08
CA ARG A 362 33.65 -41.85 38.87
C ARG A 362 34.66 -42.86 38.33
N SER A 363 35.52 -42.45 37.42
CA SER A 363 36.95 -42.82 37.43
C SER A 363 37.83 -41.67 36.91
N ARG A 364 38.82 -41.33 37.72
CA ARG A 364 39.97 -40.47 37.47
C ARG A 364 40.96 -41.25 36.59
N ARG A 365 41.70 -40.56 35.72
CA ARG A 365 43.17 -40.62 35.52
C ARG A 365 43.52 -39.90 34.21
N THR A 366 44.22 -38.76 34.27
CA THR A 366 45.67 -38.47 34.28
C THR A 366 46.43 -38.79 33.01
N ARG A 367 47.03 -37.70 32.48
CA ARG A 367 48.34 -37.53 31.84
C ARG A 367 48.67 -38.43 30.62
N ASN A 368 48.85 -37.85 29.49
CA ASN A 368 50.13 -37.29 29.01
C ASN A 368 49.87 -36.28 27.93
#